data_e30a7a60085f272dbb87a3df86453e2c
#
_entry.id   e30a7a60085f272dbb87a3df86453e2c
#
_cell.length_a   1.000
_cell.length_b   1.000
_cell.length_c   1.000
_cell.angle_alpha   90.00
_cell.angle_beta   90.00
_cell.angle_gamma   90.00
#
_symmetry.space_group_name_H-M   'P 1'
#
loop_
_entity.id
_entity.type
_entity.pdbx_description
1 polymer ?
#
loop_
_entity_poly.entity_id
_entity_poly.type
_entity_poly.pdbx_seq_one_letter_code
_entity_poly.pdbx_strand_id
1 'polypeptide(L)'
;MHSTVHSFRTPEGVTLGVEHFGDAAAPLVLLAGGTTMLSWPDALCETLARGGRHVVRYDLRDSGASTTVDPAAPAYTLRDLAADAAALARGLDDRPAHLAGIGVGGMVAQVAALDHPDTFSALTSPGRGPSHRAQSTTTCPTTTRRR
;
A
#
# COMPACT_ATOMS: atom_id res chain seq x y z
N MET A 1 4.05 17.44 14.31
CA MET A 1 4.77 17.44 13.03
C MET A 1 3.76 17.59 11.91
N HIS A 2 3.94 18.59 11.11
CA HIS A 2 3.09 18.74 9.94
C HIS A 2 3.57 17.77 8.88
N SER A 3 2.73 16.79 8.58
CA SER A 3 2.92 15.91 7.45
C SER A 3 2.66 16.71 6.18
N THR A 4 3.58 16.66 5.24
CA THR A 4 3.45 17.35 3.96
C THR A 4 3.11 16.34 2.89
N VAL A 5 2.06 16.62 2.13
CA VAL A 5 1.71 15.82 0.96
C VAL A 5 2.70 16.12 -0.15
N HIS A 6 3.34 15.10 -0.65
CA HIS A 6 4.26 15.14 -1.77
C HIS A 6 3.67 14.45 -3.00
N SER A 7 4.28 14.68 -4.14
CA SER A 7 3.92 13.99 -5.37
C SER A 7 5.01 12.99 -5.74
N PHE A 8 4.62 11.77 -6.07
CA PHE A 8 5.48 10.75 -6.65
C PHE A 8 5.03 10.46 -8.07
N ARG A 9 5.97 10.49 -9.02
CA ARG A 9 5.67 10.16 -10.41
C ARG A 9 6.19 8.77 -10.75
N THR A 10 5.31 7.90 -11.22
CA THR A 10 5.69 6.57 -11.69
C THR A 10 6.42 6.65 -13.03
N PRO A 11 7.20 5.62 -13.41
CA PRO A 11 7.83 5.56 -14.73
C PRO A 11 6.85 5.67 -15.90
N GLU A 12 5.61 5.27 -15.70
CA GLU A 12 4.53 5.35 -16.70
C GLU A 12 3.84 6.72 -16.76
N GLY A 13 4.28 7.68 -15.93
CA GLY A 13 3.79 9.05 -15.95
C GLY A 13 2.58 9.31 -15.06
N VAL A 14 2.19 8.37 -14.22
CA VAL A 14 1.13 8.58 -13.22
C VAL A 14 1.71 9.33 -12.03
N THR A 15 1.00 10.35 -11.56
CA THR A 15 1.36 11.09 -10.35
C THR A 15 0.50 10.61 -9.20
N LEU A 16 1.13 10.21 -8.09
CA LEU A 16 0.48 9.76 -6.86
C LEU A 16 0.72 10.78 -5.74
N GLY A 17 -0.33 11.16 -5.03
CA GLY A 17 -0.20 11.93 -3.80
C GLY A 17 0.26 11.02 -2.68
N VAL A 18 1.33 11.38 -1.99
CA VAL A 18 1.96 10.57 -0.93
C VAL A 18 2.25 11.40 0.31
N GLU A 19 2.24 10.76 1.44
CA GLU A 19 2.54 11.37 2.72
C GLU A 19 3.40 10.41 3.55
N HIS A 20 4.49 10.94 4.11
CA HIS A 20 5.52 10.17 4.78
C HIS A 20 5.48 10.36 6.29
N PHE A 21 5.73 9.28 7.03
CA PHE A 21 5.86 9.27 8.49
C PHE A 21 7.10 8.45 8.87
N GLY A 22 7.85 8.94 9.85
CA GLY A 22 9.00 8.24 10.39
C GLY A 22 10.28 8.43 9.59
N ASP A 23 11.27 7.59 9.89
CA ASP A 23 12.60 7.66 9.28
C ASP A 23 12.61 6.97 7.92
N ALA A 24 13.03 7.69 6.88
CA ALA A 24 13.14 7.16 5.52
C ALA A 24 14.14 5.99 5.38
N ALA A 25 15.06 5.82 6.32
CA ALA A 25 15.98 4.70 6.34
C ALA A 25 15.40 3.43 6.99
N ALA A 26 14.27 3.55 7.69
CA ALA A 26 13.57 2.43 8.30
C ALA A 26 12.84 1.57 7.25
N PRO A 27 12.50 0.31 7.58
CA PRO A 27 11.74 -0.54 6.67
C PRO A 27 10.40 0.08 6.26
N LEU A 28 10.10 0.04 4.96
CA LEU A 28 8.92 0.67 4.38
C LEU A 28 7.63 -0.12 4.66
N VAL A 29 6.62 0.58 5.13
CA VAL A 29 5.23 0.14 5.15
C VAL A 29 4.43 1.05 4.25
N LEU A 30 3.88 0.49 3.18
CA LEU A 30 3.06 1.21 2.22
C LEU A 30 1.57 0.96 2.50
N LEU A 31 0.80 2.03 2.63
CA LEU A 31 -0.61 1.99 2.97
C LEU A 31 -1.47 2.44 1.79
N ALA A 32 -2.15 1.47 1.18
CA ALA A 32 -3.11 1.72 0.10
C ALA A 32 -4.49 2.03 0.68
N GLY A 33 -5.00 3.23 0.45
CA GLY A 33 -6.27 3.69 0.99
C GLY A 33 -7.48 3.14 0.25
N GLY A 34 -8.64 3.27 0.88
CA GLY A 34 -9.94 2.95 0.29
C GLY A 34 -10.41 4.06 -0.64
N THR A 35 -10.95 5.15 -0.09
CA THR A 35 -11.39 6.31 -0.87
C THR A 35 -10.23 7.26 -1.11
N THR A 36 -9.48 7.59 -0.06
CA THR A 36 -8.27 8.41 -0.10
C THR A 36 -7.24 7.88 0.90
N MET A 37 -6.03 8.43 0.87
CA MET A 37 -5.01 8.11 1.87
C MET A 37 -5.47 8.37 3.32
N LEU A 38 -6.43 9.25 3.51
CA LEU A 38 -7.00 9.57 4.83
C LEU A 38 -7.85 8.44 5.41
N SER A 39 -8.11 7.38 4.64
CA SER A 39 -8.66 6.12 5.19
C SER A 39 -7.71 5.50 6.23
N TRP A 40 -6.45 5.89 6.22
CA TRP A 40 -5.44 5.55 7.20
C TRP A 40 -5.23 6.74 8.14
N PRO A 41 -5.71 6.71 9.39
CA PRO A 41 -5.62 7.84 10.31
C PRO A 41 -4.18 8.21 10.65
N ASP A 42 -3.93 9.49 10.88
CA ASP A 42 -2.62 10.02 11.28
C ASP A 42 -2.06 9.30 12.51
N ALA A 43 -2.91 9.07 13.52
CA ALA A 43 -2.52 8.39 14.75
C ALA A 43 -1.97 6.97 14.50
N LEU A 44 -2.54 6.24 13.56
CA LEU A 44 -2.04 4.92 13.16
C LEU A 44 -0.68 5.02 12.47
N CYS A 45 -0.55 5.94 11.52
CA CYS A 45 0.69 6.18 10.79
C CYS A 45 1.82 6.59 11.73
N GLU A 46 1.55 7.49 12.66
CA GLU A 46 2.50 7.93 13.67
C GLU A 46 2.89 6.81 14.65
N THR A 47 1.95 5.98 15.04
CA THR A 47 2.20 4.81 15.91
C THR A 47 3.12 3.81 15.24
N LEU A 48 2.87 3.49 13.97
CA LEU A 48 3.72 2.60 13.18
C LEU A 48 5.12 3.20 12.98
N ALA A 49 5.20 4.49 12.72
CA ALA A 49 6.48 5.20 12.57
C ALA A 49 7.31 5.18 13.85
N ARG A 50 6.68 5.37 15.01
CA ARG A 50 7.33 5.25 16.32
C ARG A 50 7.81 3.83 16.61
N GLY A 51 7.19 2.84 16.00
CA GLY A 51 7.62 1.44 16.05
C GLY A 51 8.83 1.12 15.17
N GLY A 52 9.50 2.11 14.60
CA GLY A 52 10.70 1.93 13.77
C GLY A 52 10.39 1.61 12.31
N ARG A 53 9.32 2.16 11.76
CA ARG A 53 8.91 1.99 10.36
C ARG A 53 8.92 3.30 9.60
N HIS A 54 9.28 3.25 8.32
CA HIS A 54 8.99 4.30 7.36
C HIS A 54 7.60 4.06 6.80
N VAL A 55 6.62 4.85 7.22
CA VAL A 55 5.22 4.68 6.84
C VAL A 55 4.88 5.67 5.74
N VAL A 56 4.34 5.17 4.65
CA VAL A 56 3.88 5.98 3.52
C VAL A 56 2.44 5.62 3.20
N ARG A 57 1.53 6.57 3.35
CA ARG A 57 0.17 6.46 2.84
C ARG A 57 0.06 7.22 1.53
N TYR A 58 -0.72 6.73 0.61
CA TYR A 58 -0.89 7.37 -0.69
C TYR A 58 -2.33 7.27 -1.20
N ASP A 59 -2.69 8.20 -2.08
CA ASP A 59 -3.93 8.16 -2.81
C ASP A 59 -3.80 7.26 -4.03
N LEU A 60 -4.74 6.34 -4.21
CA LEU A 60 -4.84 5.57 -5.43
C LEU A 60 -5.08 6.51 -6.62
N ARG A 61 -4.72 6.06 -7.82
CA ARG A 61 -5.08 6.73 -9.07
C ARG A 61 -6.58 7.08 -9.04
N ASP A 62 -6.95 8.25 -9.53
CA ASP A 62 -8.33 8.75 -9.53
C ASP A 62 -8.90 9.13 -8.15
N SER A 63 -8.06 9.31 -7.16
CA SER A 63 -8.46 9.75 -5.83
C SER A 63 -7.55 10.83 -5.27
N GLY A 64 -8.06 11.67 -4.38
CA GLY A 64 -7.32 12.68 -3.65
C GLY A 64 -6.40 13.53 -4.52
N ALA A 65 -5.11 13.54 -4.18
CA ALA A 65 -4.07 14.31 -4.87
C ALA A 65 -3.40 13.55 -6.03
N SER A 66 -3.86 12.34 -6.34
CA SER A 66 -3.32 11.53 -7.44
C SER A 66 -3.92 11.89 -8.79
N THR A 67 -3.31 11.40 -9.89
CA THR A 67 -3.79 11.59 -11.25
C THR A 67 -5.25 11.16 -11.38
N THR A 68 -6.07 12.06 -11.92
CA THR A 68 -7.47 11.79 -12.28
C THR A 68 -7.57 11.44 -13.75
N VAL A 69 -8.33 10.40 -14.07
CA VAL A 69 -8.64 10.01 -15.45
C VAL A 69 -10.08 10.37 -15.81
N ASP A 70 -10.39 10.37 -17.12
CA ASP A 70 -11.74 10.65 -17.59
C ASP A 70 -12.73 9.58 -17.08
N PRO A 71 -13.76 9.96 -16.30
CA PRO A 71 -14.74 9.01 -15.77
C PRO A 71 -15.52 8.25 -16.88
N ALA A 72 -15.62 8.87 -18.07
CA ALA A 72 -16.31 8.26 -19.21
C ALA A 72 -15.49 7.15 -19.89
N ALA A 73 -14.17 7.10 -19.66
CA ALA A 73 -13.26 6.14 -20.26
C ALA A 73 -12.13 5.77 -19.30
N PRO A 74 -12.44 5.06 -18.19
CA PRO A 74 -11.39 4.62 -17.28
C PRO A 74 -10.46 3.65 -18.01
N ALA A 75 -9.20 4.06 -18.21
CA ALA A 75 -8.21 3.33 -18.99
C ALA A 75 -7.25 2.52 -18.11
N TYR A 76 -7.67 2.12 -16.92
CA TYR A 76 -6.83 1.36 -15.99
C TYR A 76 -7.58 0.20 -15.35
N THR A 77 -6.82 -0.80 -14.95
CA THR A 77 -7.31 -2.01 -14.28
C THR A 77 -6.77 -2.08 -12.85
N LEU A 78 -7.25 -3.06 -12.09
CA LEU A 78 -6.72 -3.35 -10.76
C LEU A 78 -5.22 -3.71 -10.81
N ARG A 79 -4.75 -4.33 -11.89
CA ARG A 79 -3.33 -4.61 -12.11
C ARG A 79 -2.50 -3.36 -12.32
N ASP A 80 -3.06 -2.35 -12.96
CA ASP A 80 -2.40 -1.04 -13.11
C ASP A 80 -2.25 -0.36 -11.74
N LEU A 81 -3.26 -0.44 -10.88
CA LEU A 81 -3.18 0.06 -9.50
C LEU A 81 -2.14 -0.71 -8.69
N ALA A 82 -2.02 -2.00 -8.87
CA ALA A 82 -0.99 -2.83 -8.24
C ALA A 82 0.41 -2.47 -8.76
N ALA A 83 0.55 -2.19 -10.05
CA ALA A 83 1.80 -1.72 -10.64
C ALA A 83 2.21 -0.34 -10.10
N ASP A 84 1.26 0.55 -9.86
CA ASP A 84 1.51 1.84 -9.21
C ASP A 84 2.07 1.65 -7.80
N ALA A 85 1.49 0.76 -7.01
CA ALA A 85 1.97 0.43 -5.67
C ALA A 85 3.40 -0.12 -5.70
N ALA A 86 3.70 -1.02 -6.62
CA ALA A 86 5.03 -1.58 -6.80
C ALA A 86 6.06 -0.52 -7.24
N ALA A 87 5.69 0.36 -8.16
CA ALA A 87 6.54 1.46 -8.61
C ALA A 87 6.86 2.43 -7.47
N LEU A 88 5.85 2.77 -6.67
CA LEU A 88 6.02 3.63 -5.51
C LEU A 88 6.96 2.98 -4.47
N ALA A 89 6.75 1.72 -4.14
CA ALA A 89 7.59 1.00 -3.20
C ALA A 89 9.05 0.94 -3.66
N ARG A 90 9.30 0.59 -4.90
CA ARG A 90 10.65 0.53 -5.48
C ARG A 90 11.34 1.89 -5.57
N GLY A 91 10.57 2.94 -5.82
CA GLY A 91 11.08 4.31 -5.86
C GLY A 91 11.46 4.85 -4.48
N LEU A 92 10.92 4.30 -3.43
CA LEU A 92 11.15 4.74 -2.04
C LEU A 92 12.19 3.88 -1.29
N ASP A 93 12.25 2.60 -1.60
CA ASP A 93 13.17 1.66 -0.93
C ASP A 93 13.50 0.50 -1.86
N ASP A 94 14.77 0.11 -1.95
CA ASP A 94 15.23 -1.05 -2.73
C ASP A 94 14.88 -2.39 -2.05
N ARG A 95 14.64 -2.36 -0.74
CA ARG A 95 14.26 -3.54 0.04
C ARG A 95 12.79 -3.88 -0.15
N PRO A 96 12.40 -5.16 -0.03
CA PRO A 96 10.99 -5.53 -0.03
C PRO A 96 10.20 -4.81 1.06
N ALA A 97 9.03 -4.30 0.70
CA ALA A 97 8.17 -3.52 1.58
C ALA A 97 7.02 -4.35 2.15
N HIS A 98 6.44 -3.88 3.26
CA HIS A 98 5.15 -4.35 3.74
C HIS A 98 4.05 -3.51 3.09
N LEU A 99 3.07 -4.17 2.48
CA LEU A 99 1.91 -3.52 1.87
C LEU A 99 0.65 -3.81 2.68
N ALA A 100 -0.05 -2.76 3.08
CA ALA A 100 -1.34 -2.86 3.73
C ALA A 100 -2.41 -2.12 2.91
N GLY A 101 -3.60 -2.68 2.82
CA GLY A 101 -4.68 -2.10 2.03
C GLY A 101 -6.04 -2.20 2.69
N ILE A 102 -6.87 -1.17 2.53
CA ILE A 102 -8.26 -1.09 3.00
C ILE A 102 -9.18 -0.92 1.80
N GLY A 103 -10.29 -1.64 1.77
CA GLY A 103 -11.28 -1.55 0.70
C GLY A 103 -10.68 -1.90 -0.66
N VAL A 104 -10.77 -1.00 -1.64
CA VAL A 104 -10.11 -1.17 -2.94
C VAL A 104 -8.61 -1.34 -2.79
N GLY A 105 -7.98 -0.62 -1.86
CA GLY A 105 -6.58 -0.79 -1.51
C GLY A 105 -6.24 -2.19 -1.04
N GLY A 106 -7.16 -2.87 -0.37
CA GLY A 106 -7.02 -4.29 0.00
C GLY A 106 -6.99 -5.21 -1.21
N MET A 107 -7.80 -4.95 -2.22
CA MET A 107 -7.78 -5.68 -3.49
C MET A 107 -6.49 -5.42 -4.26
N VAL A 108 -6.05 -4.17 -4.31
CA VAL A 108 -4.76 -3.76 -4.90
C VAL A 108 -3.62 -4.51 -4.23
N ALA A 109 -3.62 -4.58 -2.89
CA ALA A 109 -2.59 -5.27 -2.12
C ALA A 109 -2.49 -6.76 -2.47
N GLN A 110 -3.61 -7.44 -2.62
CA GLN A 110 -3.64 -8.86 -3.02
C GLN A 110 -3.06 -9.06 -4.42
N VAL A 111 -3.46 -8.25 -5.38
CA VAL A 111 -2.93 -8.33 -6.76
C VAL A 111 -1.45 -7.98 -6.80
N ALA A 112 -1.03 -6.96 -6.06
CA ALA A 112 0.38 -6.56 -5.97
C ALA A 112 1.26 -7.66 -5.38
N ALA A 113 0.79 -8.37 -4.37
CA ALA A 113 1.51 -9.50 -3.79
C ALA A 113 1.68 -10.66 -4.77
N LEU A 114 0.70 -10.90 -5.64
CA LEU A 114 0.75 -11.94 -6.67
C LEU A 114 1.61 -11.54 -7.87
N ASP A 115 1.45 -10.31 -8.37
CA ASP A 115 2.13 -9.84 -9.58
C ASP A 115 3.56 -9.32 -9.30
N HIS A 116 3.84 -8.89 -8.06
CA HIS A 116 5.11 -8.29 -7.65
C HIS A 116 5.67 -8.92 -6.35
N PRO A 117 5.89 -10.23 -6.34
CA PRO A 117 6.28 -10.95 -5.11
C PRO A 117 7.64 -10.54 -4.57
N ASP A 118 8.53 -10.03 -5.42
CA ASP A 118 9.87 -9.56 -5.01
C ASP A 118 9.85 -8.14 -4.42
N THR A 119 8.79 -7.39 -4.66
CA THR A 119 8.63 -6.01 -4.17
C THR A 119 8.04 -5.96 -2.76
N PHE A 120 7.21 -6.94 -2.42
CA PHE A 120 6.51 -6.99 -1.15
C PHE A 120 6.84 -8.26 -0.37
N SER A 121 7.29 -8.09 0.87
CA SER A 121 7.64 -9.20 1.77
C SER A 121 6.48 -9.64 2.67
N ALA A 122 5.50 -8.76 2.86
CA ALA A 122 4.34 -9.00 3.71
C ALA A 122 3.12 -8.22 3.22
N LEU A 123 1.95 -8.76 3.50
CA LEU A 123 0.66 -8.19 3.12
C LEU A 123 -0.26 -8.15 4.34
N THR A 124 -0.92 -7.02 4.54
CA THR A 124 -2.00 -6.88 5.51
C THR A 124 -3.22 -6.29 4.82
N SER A 125 -4.35 -6.98 4.92
CA SER A 125 -5.64 -6.50 4.46
C SER A 125 -6.65 -6.69 5.59
N PRO A 126 -6.94 -5.63 6.37
CA PRO A 126 -8.01 -5.70 7.36
C PRO A 126 -9.34 -5.90 6.64
N GLY A 127 -9.92 -7.08 6.78
CA GLY A 127 -11.20 -7.41 6.19
C GLY A 127 -12.32 -6.61 6.84
N ARG A 128 -13.26 -6.12 6.04
CA ARG A 128 -14.58 -5.77 6.54
C ARG A 128 -15.33 -7.09 6.83
N GLY A 129 -15.11 -7.65 8.00
CA GLY A 129 -16.03 -8.68 8.51
C GLY A 129 -17.24 -8.01 9.16
N PRO A 130 -18.44 -8.57 9.05
CA PRO A 130 -19.47 -8.25 10.01
C PRO A 130 -18.90 -8.61 11.39
N SER A 131 -19.09 -7.68 12.33
CA SER A 131 -18.69 -7.84 13.72
C SER A 131 -18.92 -9.27 14.20
N HIS A 132 -17.88 -10.00 14.43
CA HIS A 132 -17.69 -11.14 15.34
C HIS A 132 -16.74 -12.19 14.73
N ARG A 133 -15.60 -12.24 15.30
CA ARG A 133 -14.68 -13.34 15.53
C ARG A 133 -13.24 -13.06 15.13
N ALA A 134 -12.38 -13.41 16.08
CA ALA A 134 -10.95 -13.34 16.00
C ALA A 134 -10.40 -13.90 14.69
N GLN A 135 -9.49 -13.16 14.10
CA GLN A 135 -8.84 -13.55 12.86
C GLN A 135 -7.74 -14.52 13.13
N SER A 136 -7.85 -15.66 12.49
CA SER A 136 -6.75 -16.60 12.38
C SER A 136 -5.67 -15.98 11.48
N THR A 137 -4.48 -15.79 12.03
CA THR A 137 -3.27 -15.63 11.25
C THR A 137 -3.04 -16.90 10.45
N THR A 138 -3.30 -16.85 9.14
CA THR A 138 -2.93 -17.96 8.27
C THR A 138 -1.44 -17.92 8.04
N THR A 139 -0.71 -18.66 8.85
CA THR A 139 0.67 -19.01 8.58
C THR A 139 0.65 -20.03 7.45
N CYS A 140 1.26 -19.73 6.33
CA CYS A 140 1.42 -20.69 5.25
C CYS A 140 2.31 -21.84 5.73
N PRO A 141 1.85 -23.10 5.73
CA PRO A 141 2.71 -24.21 6.15
C PRO A 141 3.78 -24.45 5.09
N THR A 142 5.01 -24.36 5.50
CA THR A 142 6.16 -24.79 4.72
C THR A 142 6.08 -26.30 4.56
N THR A 143 5.77 -26.78 3.37
CA THR A 143 5.81 -28.20 3.06
C THR A 143 7.26 -28.66 2.95
N THR A 144 7.78 -29.23 4.01
CA THR A 144 9.06 -29.95 3.97
C THR A 144 8.83 -31.27 3.26
N ARG A 145 9.24 -31.37 2.00
CA ARG A 145 9.33 -32.64 1.30
C ARG A 145 10.53 -33.40 1.86
N ARG A 146 10.28 -34.42 2.66
CA ARG A 146 11.30 -35.46 2.94
C ARG A 146 11.32 -36.42 1.75
N ARG A 147 12.53 -36.69 1.26
CA ARG A 147 12.84 -37.87 0.43
C ARG A 147 12.95 -39.11 1.32
#